data_f4be3b035dd295a32d27cf479a6ef12d
#
_entry.id   f4be3b035dd295a32d27cf479a6ef12d
#
_cell.length_a   1.000
_cell.length_b   1.000
_cell.length_c   1.000
_cell.angle_alpha   90.00
_cell.angle_beta   90.00
_cell.angle_gamma   90.00
#
_symmetry.space_group_name_H-M   'P 1'
#
loop_
_entity.id
_entity.type
_entity.pdbx_description
1 polymer ?
#
loop_
_entity_poly.entity_id
_entity_poly.type
_entity_poly.pdbx_seq_one_letter_code
_entity_poly.pdbx_strand_id
1 'polypeptide(L)'
;MNKPQLSQVQKEAIGAKLLDAFAASGFPSRAKYATSIGISSSDFTNIERQNWKKNDQLIGVQKWLRIAHKVGFEFSTRAKWQTAPTSTYRAITRQLELCQSEGMCAMLCDRAGFGKTHAAREYCATRPNAFYVNGGSTPRKIGFVRALAQAVGLNPDKSTMEELIEDVITYLKALQNPLIVVDEAGDLHNNTYLLLKRLYNELEFVCGFYLIGANGLQKRIEGAIRNRTNGFEEVFSRFGSRFTTVLPRNLNEQKDFMRGEAVMVAHVNGFKDAEKLNRILSRDFDLRSIRREAIKSRMAA
;
A
#
# COMPACT_ATOMS: atom_id res chain seq x y z
N MET A 1 -22.73 -22.33 5.19
CA MET A 1 -21.69 -21.29 5.40
C MET A 1 -22.19 -20.33 6.47
N ASN A 2 -21.52 -20.28 7.62
CA ASN A 2 -21.87 -19.31 8.68
C ASN A 2 -21.61 -17.89 8.15
N LYS A 3 -22.66 -17.05 8.14
CA LYS A 3 -22.51 -15.62 7.82
C LYS A 3 -21.61 -14.97 8.88
N PRO A 4 -20.70 -14.07 8.51
CA PRO A 4 -19.87 -13.35 9.48
C PRO A 4 -20.79 -12.65 10.48
N GLN A 5 -20.54 -12.87 11.77
CA GLN A 5 -21.25 -12.19 12.85
C GLN A 5 -20.26 -11.29 13.58
N LEU A 6 -20.71 -10.10 13.96
CA LEU A 6 -19.94 -9.16 14.79
C LEU A 6 -20.52 -9.17 16.19
N SER A 7 -19.66 -9.32 17.19
CA SER A 7 -20.07 -9.18 18.59
C SER A 7 -20.46 -7.74 18.90
N GLN A 8 -21.27 -7.53 19.95
CA GLN A 8 -21.66 -6.20 20.41
C GLN A 8 -20.43 -5.35 20.77
N VAL A 9 -19.44 -5.96 21.42
CA VAL A 9 -18.18 -5.30 21.77
C VAL A 9 -17.42 -4.81 20.52
N GLN A 10 -17.38 -5.60 19.45
CA GLN A 10 -16.77 -5.18 18.19
C GLN A 10 -17.51 -4.02 17.55
N LYS A 11 -18.84 -4.04 17.53
CA LYS A 11 -19.66 -2.93 17.00
C LYS A 11 -19.46 -1.63 17.80
N GLU A 12 -19.37 -1.73 19.12
CA GLU A 12 -19.05 -0.59 20.00
C GLU A 12 -17.68 0.01 19.67
N ALA A 13 -16.66 -0.84 19.57
CA ALA A 13 -15.31 -0.42 19.25
C ALA A 13 -15.19 0.22 17.86
N ILE A 14 -15.89 -0.34 16.85
CA ILE A 14 -15.98 0.26 15.51
C ILE A 14 -16.67 1.60 15.56
N GLY A 15 -17.76 1.71 16.31
CA GLY A 15 -18.52 2.97 16.50
C GLY A 15 -17.65 4.06 17.16
N ALA A 16 -16.94 3.74 18.24
CA ALA A 16 -16.02 4.66 18.89
C ALA A 16 -14.95 5.16 17.91
N LYS A 17 -14.32 4.23 17.18
CA LYS A 17 -13.30 4.59 16.19
C LYS A 17 -13.81 5.43 15.02
N LEU A 18 -15.09 5.24 14.63
CA LEU A 18 -15.76 6.10 13.64
C LEU A 18 -15.88 7.54 14.13
N LEU A 19 -16.27 7.74 15.38
CA LEU A 19 -16.42 9.06 15.99
C LEU A 19 -15.06 9.75 16.15
N ASP A 20 -14.04 9.02 16.60
CA ASP A 20 -12.67 9.53 16.71
C ASP A 20 -12.12 9.95 15.33
N ALA A 21 -12.32 9.11 14.31
CA ALA A 21 -11.91 9.42 12.95
C ALA A 21 -12.65 10.64 12.38
N PHE A 22 -13.93 10.83 12.69
CA PHE A 22 -14.66 12.03 12.33
C PHE A 22 -14.08 13.27 13.03
N ALA A 23 -13.84 13.19 14.34
CA ALA A 23 -13.28 14.30 15.11
C ALA A 23 -11.89 14.74 14.58
N ALA A 24 -11.08 13.78 14.14
CA ALA A 24 -9.76 14.03 13.57
C ALA A 24 -9.79 14.48 12.09
N SER A 25 -10.90 14.30 11.37
CA SER A 25 -10.98 14.44 9.92
C SER A 25 -11.03 15.86 9.39
N GLY A 26 -11.34 16.85 10.23
CA GLY A 26 -11.58 18.25 9.83
C GLY A 26 -12.82 18.46 8.93
N PHE A 27 -13.66 17.45 8.72
CA PHE A 27 -14.90 17.62 7.94
C PHE A 27 -15.89 18.55 8.64
N PRO A 28 -16.54 19.49 7.90
CA PRO A 28 -17.42 20.51 8.49
C PRO A 28 -18.75 19.95 9.01
N SER A 29 -19.13 18.73 8.59
CA SER A 29 -20.35 18.08 9.05
C SER A 29 -20.28 16.56 9.01
N ARG A 30 -21.05 15.93 9.91
CA ARG A 30 -21.22 14.46 9.97
C ARG A 30 -21.73 13.88 8.66
N ALA A 31 -22.67 14.56 8.00
CA ALA A 31 -23.23 14.10 6.74
C ALA A 31 -22.20 14.06 5.62
N LYS A 32 -21.34 15.07 5.51
CA LYS A 32 -20.23 15.09 4.53
C LYS A 32 -19.21 14.01 4.83
N TYR A 33 -18.84 13.84 6.09
CA TYR A 33 -17.92 12.77 6.48
C TYR A 33 -18.50 11.38 6.22
N ALA A 34 -19.76 11.13 6.61
CA ALA A 34 -20.44 9.87 6.34
C ALA A 34 -20.43 9.51 4.84
N THR A 35 -20.75 10.49 4.01
CA THR A 35 -20.70 10.33 2.53
C THR A 35 -19.29 10.00 2.05
N SER A 36 -18.24 10.65 2.57
CA SER A 36 -16.85 10.40 2.15
C SER A 36 -16.38 8.97 2.44
N ILE A 37 -16.88 8.35 3.50
CA ILE A 37 -16.59 6.95 3.85
C ILE A 37 -17.62 5.96 3.29
N GLY A 38 -18.60 6.43 2.53
CA GLY A 38 -19.59 5.59 1.84
C GLY A 38 -20.67 5.01 2.72
N ILE A 39 -21.08 5.71 3.80
CA ILE A 39 -22.25 5.39 4.64
C ILE A 39 -23.29 6.49 4.59
N SER A 40 -24.52 6.16 4.91
CA SER A 40 -25.59 7.18 5.01
C SER A 40 -25.42 8.02 6.29
N SER A 41 -25.88 9.27 6.26
CA SER A 41 -25.90 10.11 7.44
C SER A 41 -26.81 9.55 8.55
N SER A 42 -27.86 8.78 8.18
CA SER A 42 -28.72 8.08 9.12
C SER A 42 -27.98 6.94 9.82
N ASP A 43 -27.16 6.15 9.10
CA ASP A 43 -26.33 5.11 9.71
C ASP A 43 -25.31 5.73 10.70
N PHE A 44 -24.67 6.85 10.32
CA PHE A 44 -23.77 7.58 11.21
C PHE A 44 -24.47 8.01 12.50
N THR A 45 -25.66 8.64 12.37
CA THR A 45 -26.46 9.09 13.53
C THR A 45 -26.90 7.93 14.41
N ASN A 46 -27.28 6.80 13.82
CA ASN A 46 -27.66 5.60 14.56
C ASN A 46 -26.49 4.98 15.33
N ILE A 47 -25.28 5.08 14.80
CA ILE A 47 -24.07 4.65 15.51
C ILE A 47 -23.76 5.60 16.65
N GLU A 48 -23.73 6.89 16.40
CA GLU A 48 -23.45 7.93 17.41
C GLU A 48 -24.42 7.86 18.58
N ARG A 49 -25.72 7.76 18.31
CA ARG A 49 -26.79 7.67 19.33
C ARG A 49 -26.96 6.26 19.90
N GLN A 50 -26.18 5.30 19.46
CA GLN A 50 -26.24 3.89 19.85
C GLN A 50 -27.62 3.25 19.65
N ASN A 51 -28.44 3.75 18.72
CA ASN A 51 -29.76 3.22 18.41
C ASN A 51 -29.73 1.76 17.95
N TRP A 52 -28.63 1.33 17.31
CA TRP A 52 -28.38 -0.03 16.89
C TRP A 52 -28.35 -1.03 18.06
N LYS A 53 -28.10 -0.59 19.30
CA LYS A 53 -28.17 -1.45 20.50
C LYS A 53 -29.59 -1.92 20.81
N LYS A 54 -30.60 -1.10 20.46
CA LYS A 54 -32.02 -1.43 20.62
C LYS A 54 -32.52 -2.35 19.51
N ASN A 55 -31.95 -2.24 18.32
CA ASN A 55 -32.26 -3.07 17.16
C ASN A 55 -30.97 -3.41 16.41
N ASP A 56 -30.45 -4.60 16.65
CA ASP A 56 -29.17 -5.08 16.09
C ASP A 56 -29.20 -5.24 14.56
N GLN A 57 -30.40 -5.29 13.96
CA GLN A 57 -30.58 -5.35 12.50
C GLN A 57 -30.60 -3.99 11.82
N LEU A 58 -30.63 -2.88 12.58
CA LEU A 58 -30.70 -1.50 12.07
C LEU A 58 -29.52 -1.19 11.12
N ILE A 59 -28.35 -1.73 11.46
CA ILE A 59 -27.14 -1.63 10.63
C ILE A 59 -26.66 -3.04 10.32
N GLY A 60 -26.83 -3.47 9.07
CA GLY A 60 -26.42 -4.82 8.64
C GLY A 60 -24.91 -5.05 8.78
N VAL A 61 -24.51 -6.31 9.00
CA VAL A 61 -23.12 -6.74 9.21
C VAL A 61 -22.19 -6.23 8.11
N GLN A 62 -22.61 -6.24 6.85
CA GLN A 62 -21.81 -5.76 5.72
C GLN A 62 -21.50 -4.25 5.83
N LYS A 63 -22.43 -3.46 6.35
CA LYS A 63 -22.18 -2.02 6.59
C LYS A 63 -21.17 -1.82 7.72
N TRP A 64 -21.30 -2.57 8.83
CA TRP A 64 -20.32 -2.55 9.91
C TRP A 64 -18.91 -2.93 9.45
N LEU A 65 -18.77 -3.97 8.62
CA LEU A 65 -17.49 -4.38 8.05
C LEU A 65 -16.90 -3.30 7.14
N ARG A 66 -17.75 -2.64 6.34
CA ARG A 66 -17.33 -1.52 5.50
C ARG A 66 -16.85 -0.33 6.33
N ILE A 67 -17.59 0.04 7.37
CA ILE A 67 -17.20 1.11 8.31
C ILE A 67 -15.87 0.76 8.96
N ALA A 68 -15.74 -0.45 9.51
CA ALA A 68 -14.52 -0.93 10.13
C ALA A 68 -13.31 -0.79 9.21
N HIS A 69 -13.45 -1.20 7.94
CA HIS A 69 -12.40 -1.07 6.94
C HIS A 69 -12.04 0.40 6.67
N LYS A 70 -13.05 1.27 6.52
CA LYS A 70 -12.84 2.70 6.22
C LYS A 70 -12.19 3.48 7.36
N VAL A 71 -12.50 3.13 8.60
CA VAL A 71 -11.87 3.75 9.79
C VAL A 71 -10.61 3.02 10.25
N GLY A 72 -10.15 2.02 9.50
CA GLY A 72 -8.95 1.24 9.84
C GLY A 72 -9.10 0.43 11.13
N PHE A 73 -10.31 -0.10 11.40
CA PHE A 73 -10.52 -0.97 12.57
C PHE A 73 -9.93 -2.35 12.33
N GLU A 74 -9.09 -2.79 13.22
CA GLU A 74 -8.47 -4.11 13.15
C GLU A 74 -9.24 -5.10 14.02
N PHE A 75 -9.82 -6.14 13.39
CA PHE A 75 -10.53 -7.22 14.11
C PHE A 75 -9.58 -8.18 14.84
N SER A 76 -8.30 -8.10 14.55
CA SER A 76 -7.30 -8.98 15.12
C SER A 76 -6.76 -8.41 16.44
N THR A 77 -6.84 -9.19 17.51
CA THR A 77 -6.17 -8.93 18.78
C THR A 77 -4.66 -9.22 18.72
N ARG A 78 -4.14 -9.57 17.55
CA ARG A 78 -2.73 -9.90 17.36
C ARG A 78 -1.87 -8.66 17.61
N ALA A 79 -0.76 -8.84 18.34
CA ALA A 79 0.22 -7.78 18.52
C ALA A 79 0.62 -7.18 17.16
N LYS A 80 0.54 -5.85 17.04
CA LYS A 80 0.88 -5.13 15.81
C LYS A 80 2.32 -5.43 15.43
N TRP A 81 2.53 -5.73 14.16
CA TRP A 81 3.88 -5.91 13.63
C TRP A 81 4.62 -4.57 13.64
N GLN A 82 5.77 -4.54 14.31
CA GLN A 82 6.59 -3.34 14.42
C GLN A 82 7.51 -3.21 13.19
N THR A 83 7.53 -2.04 12.60
CA THR A 83 8.43 -1.71 11.50
C THR A 83 9.85 -1.54 12.06
N ALA A 84 10.77 -2.39 11.63
CA ALA A 84 12.17 -2.26 11.98
C ALA A 84 12.86 -1.24 11.05
N PRO A 85 13.69 -0.32 11.55
CA PRO A 85 14.39 0.67 10.76
C PRO A 85 15.61 0.06 10.04
N THR A 86 15.38 -0.97 9.25
CA THR A 86 16.39 -1.68 8.47
C THR A 86 17.04 -0.77 7.42
N SER A 87 18.22 -1.14 6.92
CA SER A 87 18.90 -0.39 5.84
C SER A 87 18.05 -0.36 4.57
N THR A 88 17.38 -1.48 4.26
CA THR A 88 16.40 -1.56 3.16
C THR A 88 15.25 -0.57 3.35
N TYR A 89 14.64 -0.57 4.54
CA TYR A 89 13.53 0.35 4.84
C TYR A 89 13.95 1.81 4.66
N ARG A 90 15.09 2.18 5.25
CA ARG A 90 15.64 3.55 5.14
C ARG A 90 15.97 3.95 3.71
N ALA A 91 16.58 3.05 2.94
CA ALA A 91 16.95 3.33 1.55
C ALA A 91 15.71 3.55 0.68
N ILE A 92 14.69 2.68 0.80
CA ILE A 92 13.43 2.82 0.06
C ILE A 92 12.69 4.08 0.48
N THR A 93 12.55 4.34 1.78
CA THR A 93 11.90 5.55 2.30
C THR A 93 12.55 6.81 1.75
N ARG A 94 13.88 6.86 1.75
CA ARG A 94 14.62 8.01 1.20
C ARG A 94 14.40 8.20 -0.31
N GLN A 95 14.32 7.11 -1.08
CA GLN A 95 14.00 7.19 -2.51
C GLN A 95 12.57 7.68 -2.74
N LEU A 96 11.61 7.21 -1.94
CA LEU A 96 10.22 7.66 -1.98
C LEU A 96 10.09 9.15 -1.61
N GLU A 97 10.79 9.59 -0.57
CA GLU A 97 10.86 11.00 -0.16
C GLU A 97 11.39 11.88 -1.30
N LEU A 98 12.47 11.47 -1.95
CA LEU A 98 13.04 12.19 -3.08
C LEU A 98 12.06 12.25 -4.27
N CYS A 99 11.41 11.13 -4.61
CA CYS A 99 10.41 11.12 -5.67
C CYS A 99 9.22 12.03 -5.33
N GLN A 100 8.79 12.06 -4.08
CA GLN A 100 7.67 12.87 -3.63
C GLN A 100 8.00 14.37 -3.60
N SER A 101 9.18 14.75 -3.08
CA SER A 101 9.56 16.16 -2.94
C SER A 101 9.86 16.83 -4.28
N GLU A 102 10.49 16.09 -5.19
CA GLU A 102 10.99 16.63 -6.46
C GLU A 102 10.11 16.27 -7.69
N GLY A 103 8.97 15.58 -7.49
CA GLY A 103 8.17 15.10 -8.61
C GLY A 103 8.91 14.11 -9.52
N MET A 104 9.90 13.39 -8.99
CA MET A 104 10.75 12.49 -9.77
C MET A 104 10.15 11.12 -9.93
N CYS A 105 10.68 10.38 -10.92
CA CYS A 105 10.31 8.99 -11.15
C CYS A 105 11.49 8.05 -10.92
N ALA A 106 11.23 6.87 -10.34
CA ALA A 106 12.24 5.83 -10.18
C ALA A 106 11.64 4.42 -10.28
N MET A 107 12.51 3.45 -10.62
CA MET A 107 12.16 2.03 -10.66
C MET A 107 13.10 1.26 -9.73
N LEU A 108 12.52 0.59 -8.74
CA LEU A 108 13.22 -0.33 -7.85
C LEU A 108 13.03 -1.77 -8.31
N CYS A 109 14.10 -2.40 -8.74
CA CYS A 109 14.11 -3.82 -9.14
C CYS A 109 15.07 -4.61 -8.27
N ASP A 110 14.52 -5.43 -7.40
CA ASP A 110 15.32 -6.22 -6.48
C ASP A 110 14.60 -7.54 -6.13
N ARG A 111 15.33 -8.55 -5.62
CA ARG A 111 14.77 -9.86 -5.29
C ARG A 111 13.56 -9.72 -4.34
N ALA A 112 12.70 -10.75 -4.30
CA ALA A 112 11.57 -10.79 -3.37
C ALA A 112 12.03 -11.02 -1.92
N GLY A 113 11.19 -10.68 -0.94
CA GLY A 113 11.31 -11.13 0.44
C GLY A 113 12.15 -10.25 1.39
N PHE A 114 12.65 -9.09 0.96
CA PHE A 114 13.46 -8.21 1.82
C PHE A 114 12.77 -6.90 2.25
N GLY A 115 11.46 -6.81 2.14
CA GLY A 115 10.69 -5.75 2.80
C GLY A 115 10.21 -4.61 1.89
N LYS A 116 10.41 -4.63 0.57
CA LYS A 116 9.96 -3.57 -0.37
C LYS A 116 8.51 -3.14 -0.18
N THR A 117 7.60 -4.11 -0.30
CA THR A 117 6.15 -3.89 -0.13
C THR A 117 5.80 -3.30 1.22
N HIS A 118 6.50 -3.75 2.29
CA HIS A 118 6.28 -3.23 3.64
C HIS A 118 6.69 -1.75 3.73
N ALA A 119 7.88 -1.42 3.25
CA ALA A 119 8.38 -0.04 3.25
C ALA A 119 7.46 0.90 2.45
N ALA A 120 7.02 0.47 1.26
CA ALA A 120 6.12 1.25 0.41
C ALA A 120 4.77 1.51 1.08
N ARG A 121 4.15 0.47 1.65
CA ARG A 121 2.86 0.60 2.33
C ARG A 121 2.94 1.47 3.57
N GLU A 122 3.98 1.28 4.38
CA GLU A 122 4.19 2.08 5.60
C GLU A 122 4.41 3.56 5.24
N TYR A 123 5.21 3.83 4.20
CA TYR A 123 5.40 5.19 3.69
C TYR A 123 4.07 5.83 3.27
N CYS A 124 3.31 5.18 2.42
CA CYS A 124 2.03 5.72 1.93
C CYS A 124 0.95 5.82 3.04
N ALA A 125 1.04 5.01 4.09
CA ALA A 125 0.12 5.10 5.23
C ALA A 125 0.45 6.24 6.20
N THR A 126 1.70 6.73 6.20
CA THR A 126 2.18 7.73 7.17
C THR A 126 2.49 9.09 6.54
N ARG A 127 2.54 9.18 5.23
CA ARG A 127 2.84 10.43 4.50
C ARG A 127 1.62 10.95 3.75
N PRO A 128 1.30 12.23 3.86
CA PRO A 128 0.20 12.83 3.10
C PRO A 128 0.50 12.77 1.60
N ASN A 129 -0.55 12.66 0.80
CA ASN A 129 -0.49 12.67 -0.68
C ASN A 129 0.38 11.58 -1.30
N ALA A 130 0.71 10.51 -0.55
CA ALA A 130 1.38 9.34 -1.07
C ALA A 130 0.37 8.19 -1.24
N PHE A 131 0.23 7.68 -2.46
CA PHE A 131 -0.81 6.75 -2.86
C PHE A 131 -0.22 5.42 -3.31
N TYR A 132 -0.65 4.32 -2.68
CA TYR A 132 -0.19 2.97 -2.98
C TYR A 132 -1.18 2.21 -3.87
N VAL A 133 -0.67 1.65 -4.97
CA VAL A 133 -1.43 0.76 -5.87
C VAL A 133 -0.66 -0.55 -6.04
N ASN A 134 -1.36 -1.69 -5.90
CA ASN A 134 -0.78 -3.01 -6.18
C ASN A 134 -1.06 -3.41 -7.63
N GLY A 135 -0.03 -3.40 -8.46
CA GLY A 135 -0.09 -3.77 -9.88
C GLY A 135 -0.41 -5.25 -10.10
N GLY A 136 0.03 -6.13 -9.20
CA GLY A 136 -0.29 -7.56 -9.26
C GLY A 136 -1.77 -7.87 -9.08
N SER A 137 -2.45 -7.11 -8.22
CA SER A 137 -3.91 -7.23 -8.02
C SER A 137 -4.71 -6.57 -9.15
N THR A 138 -4.15 -5.58 -9.82
CA THR A 138 -4.83 -4.77 -10.84
C THR A 138 -3.97 -4.59 -12.10
N PRO A 139 -3.60 -5.68 -12.78
CA PRO A 139 -2.63 -5.60 -13.88
C PRO A 139 -3.18 -4.93 -15.14
N ARG A 140 -4.50 -4.93 -15.32
CA ARG A 140 -5.17 -4.37 -16.51
C ARG A 140 -5.50 -2.89 -16.32
N LYS A 141 -5.45 -2.09 -17.38
CA LYS A 141 -5.70 -0.64 -17.40
C LYS A 141 -6.95 -0.25 -16.59
N ILE A 142 -8.09 -0.88 -16.83
CA ILE A 142 -9.36 -0.55 -16.13
C ILE A 142 -9.27 -0.78 -14.62
N GLY A 143 -8.76 -1.95 -14.21
CA GLY A 143 -8.57 -2.27 -12.77
C GLY A 143 -7.59 -1.31 -12.10
N PHE A 144 -6.50 -0.97 -12.79
CA PHE A 144 -5.49 -0.05 -12.29
C PHE A 144 -6.05 1.37 -12.10
N VAL A 145 -6.77 1.92 -13.09
CA VAL A 145 -7.41 3.25 -12.99
C VAL A 145 -8.37 3.31 -11.80
N ARG A 146 -9.22 2.28 -11.65
CA ARG A 146 -10.15 2.20 -10.51
C ARG A 146 -9.43 2.12 -9.16
N ALA A 147 -8.37 1.32 -9.07
CA ALA A 147 -7.57 1.20 -7.87
C ALA A 147 -6.84 2.52 -7.53
N LEU A 148 -6.31 3.21 -8.53
CA LEU A 148 -5.68 4.52 -8.36
C LEU A 148 -6.70 5.57 -7.91
N ALA A 149 -7.86 5.66 -8.58
CA ALA A 149 -8.94 6.55 -8.20
C ALA A 149 -9.38 6.31 -6.74
N GLN A 150 -9.55 5.04 -6.35
CA GLN A 150 -9.88 4.69 -4.98
C GLN A 150 -8.76 5.08 -4.00
N ALA A 151 -7.49 4.90 -4.36
CA ALA A 151 -6.35 5.26 -3.51
C ALA A 151 -6.29 6.77 -3.25
N VAL A 152 -6.59 7.60 -4.26
CA VAL A 152 -6.66 9.06 -4.10
C VAL A 152 -7.98 9.56 -3.48
N GLY A 153 -8.94 8.67 -3.20
CA GLY A 153 -10.21 9.02 -2.54
C GLY A 153 -11.36 9.39 -3.47
N LEU A 154 -11.20 9.16 -4.78
CA LEU A 154 -12.28 9.34 -5.77
C LEU A 154 -13.16 8.08 -5.86
N ASN A 155 -14.44 8.27 -6.24
CA ASN A 155 -15.35 7.14 -6.43
C ASN A 155 -15.19 6.54 -7.84
N PRO A 156 -14.71 5.29 -7.97
CA PRO A 156 -14.40 4.69 -9.26
C PRO A 156 -15.64 4.28 -10.08
N ASP A 157 -16.85 4.32 -9.49
CA ASP A 157 -18.06 3.79 -10.11
C ASP A 157 -18.96 4.87 -10.72
N LYS A 158 -18.58 6.14 -10.63
CA LYS A 158 -19.43 7.29 -11.05
C LYS A 158 -19.12 7.85 -12.42
N SER A 159 -18.04 7.41 -13.07
CA SER A 159 -17.54 8.05 -14.30
C SER A 159 -17.14 7.00 -15.34
N THR A 160 -17.09 7.40 -16.58
CA THR A 160 -16.40 6.61 -17.61
C THR A 160 -14.92 6.50 -17.29
N MET A 161 -14.22 5.58 -17.93
CA MET A 161 -12.79 5.40 -17.66
C MET A 161 -11.97 6.65 -18.02
N GLU A 162 -12.30 7.35 -19.08
CA GLU A 162 -11.57 8.56 -19.48
C GLU A 162 -11.86 9.72 -18.52
N GLU A 163 -13.10 9.95 -18.13
CA GLU A 163 -13.45 10.92 -17.09
C GLU A 163 -12.74 10.62 -15.77
N LEU A 164 -12.67 9.34 -15.37
CA LEU A 164 -11.99 8.93 -14.16
C LEU A 164 -10.48 9.20 -14.21
N ILE A 165 -9.84 9.04 -15.37
CA ILE A 165 -8.43 9.40 -15.57
C ILE A 165 -8.24 10.92 -15.43
N GLU A 166 -9.10 11.72 -16.06
CA GLU A 166 -9.06 13.18 -15.98
C GLU A 166 -9.32 13.69 -14.55
N ASP A 167 -10.27 13.08 -13.84
CA ASP A 167 -10.54 13.39 -12.43
C ASP A 167 -9.31 13.10 -11.56
N VAL A 168 -8.64 11.95 -11.77
CA VAL A 168 -7.40 11.60 -11.05
C VAL A 168 -6.30 12.62 -11.34
N ILE A 169 -6.09 12.98 -12.62
CA ILE A 169 -5.07 13.96 -13.01
C ILE A 169 -5.37 15.32 -12.37
N THR A 170 -6.60 15.79 -12.47
CA THR A 170 -7.03 17.08 -11.90
C THR A 170 -6.85 17.10 -10.39
N TYR A 171 -7.23 16.01 -9.72
CA TYR A 171 -7.08 15.90 -8.28
C TYR A 171 -5.60 15.91 -7.85
N LEU A 172 -4.76 15.16 -8.55
CA LEU A 172 -3.31 15.12 -8.23
C LEU A 172 -2.64 16.47 -8.48
N LYS A 173 -3.03 17.22 -9.53
CA LYS A 173 -2.53 18.59 -9.79
C LYS A 173 -2.89 19.58 -8.68
N ALA A 174 -3.95 19.32 -7.93
CA ALA A 174 -4.37 20.17 -6.81
C ALA A 174 -3.67 19.83 -5.47
N LEU A 175 -2.90 18.74 -5.41
CA LEU A 175 -2.21 18.33 -4.19
C LEU A 175 -0.78 18.87 -4.14
N GLN A 176 -0.28 19.06 -2.92
CA GLN A 176 1.12 19.38 -2.70
C GLN A 176 1.96 18.10 -2.71
N ASN A 177 2.92 18.03 -3.63
CA ASN A 177 3.88 16.92 -3.76
C ASN A 177 3.20 15.53 -3.72
N PRO A 178 2.28 15.21 -4.65
CA PRO A 178 1.69 13.88 -4.70
C PRO A 178 2.71 12.83 -5.17
N LEU A 179 2.54 11.61 -4.68
CA LEU A 179 3.36 10.45 -5.06
C LEU A 179 2.48 9.26 -5.38
N ILE A 180 2.69 8.62 -6.51
CA ILE A 180 2.08 7.33 -6.87
C ILE A 180 3.13 6.23 -6.75
N VAL A 181 2.87 5.28 -5.85
CA VAL A 181 3.72 4.09 -5.65
C VAL A 181 3.01 2.88 -6.23
N VAL A 182 3.61 2.25 -7.24
CA VAL A 182 3.09 1.05 -7.88
C VAL A 182 3.95 -0.14 -7.50
N ASP A 183 3.42 -0.99 -6.63
CA ASP A 183 4.08 -2.25 -6.24
C ASP A 183 3.71 -3.38 -7.20
N GLU A 184 4.54 -4.40 -7.29
CA GLU A 184 4.40 -5.50 -8.25
C GLU A 184 4.23 -5.00 -9.70
N ALA A 185 4.93 -3.92 -10.04
CA ALA A 185 4.80 -3.27 -11.34
C ALA A 185 5.19 -4.20 -12.53
N GLY A 186 5.99 -5.24 -12.29
CA GLY A 186 6.32 -6.25 -13.30
C GLY A 186 5.14 -7.05 -13.83
N ASP A 187 4.02 -7.07 -13.10
CA ASP A 187 2.81 -7.81 -13.47
C ASP A 187 1.84 -6.98 -14.33
N LEU A 188 2.09 -5.68 -14.48
CA LEU A 188 1.24 -4.79 -15.28
C LEU A 188 1.20 -5.22 -16.77
N HIS A 189 0.03 -5.08 -17.37
CA HIS A 189 -0.13 -5.25 -18.82
C HIS A 189 0.42 -4.03 -19.59
N ASN A 190 0.76 -4.24 -20.87
CA ASN A 190 1.34 -3.20 -21.73
C ASN A 190 0.48 -1.91 -21.75
N ASN A 191 -0.84 -2.05 -21.88
CA ASN A 191 -1.75 -0.90 -21.87
C ASN A 191 -1.74 -0.11 -20.55
N THR A 192 -1.37 -0.75 -19.45
CA THR A 192 -1.22 -0.06 -18.14
C THR A 192 0.10 0.72 -18.09
N TYR A 193 1.18 0.20 -18.69
CA TYR A 193 2.41 0.99 -18.86
C TYR A 193 2.20 2.22 -19.75
N LEU A 194 1.42 2.08 -20.84
CA LEU A 194 1.07 3.22 -21.69
C LEU A 194 0.20 4.26 -20.95
N LEU A 195 -0.67 3.80 -20.04
CA LEU A 195 -1.38 4.69 -19.14
C LEU A 195 -0.43 5.41 -18.17
N LEU A 196 0.52 4.70 -17.57
CA LEU A 196 1.53 5.34 -16.70
C LEU A 196 2.34 6.40 -17.45
N LYS A 197 2.67 6.16 -18.73
CA LYS A 197 3.28 7.17 -19.61
C LYS A 197 2.39 8.40 -19.80
N ARG A 198 1.07 8.20 -20.03
CA ARG A 198 0.11 9.31 -20.13
C ARG A 198 0.04 10.10 -18.84
N LEU A 199 -0.11 9.42 -17.69
CA LEU A 199 -0.14 10.06 -16.37
C LEU A 199 1.14 10.86 -16.10
N TYR A 200 2.31 10.31 -16.44
CA TYR A 200 3.56 11.04 -16.33
C TYR A 200 3.55 12.32 -17.16
N ASN A 201 3.18 12.23 -18.44
CA ASN A 201 3.16 13.41 -19.33
C ASN A 201 2.25 14.54 -18.81
N GLU A 202 1.11 14.17 -18.20
CA GLU A 202 0.16 15.14 -17.63
C GLU A 202 0.58 15.70 -16.28
N LEU A 203 1.44 14.99 -15.55
CA LEU A 203 1.81 15.26 -14.16
C LEU A 203 3.32 15.48 -14.00
N GLU A 204 4.05 15.71 -15.09
CA GLU A 204 5.49 15.92 -15.09
C GLU A 204 5.86 17.08 -14.14
N PHE A 205 6.83 16.88 -13.27
CA PHE A 205 7.26 17.80 -12.21
C PHE A 205 6.20 18.13 -11.14
N VAL A 206 4.98 17.57 -11.23
CA VAL A 206 3.93 17.76 -10.23
C VAL A 206 3.82 16.54 -9.33
N CYS A 207 3.84 15.33 -9.90
CA CYS A 207 3.63 14.08 -9.19
C CYS A 207 4.84 13.16 -9.32
N GLY A 208 5.34 12.67 -8.21
CA GLY A 208 6.34 11.61 -8.21
C GLY A 208 5.75 10.25 -8.55
N PHE A 209 6.53 9.39 -9.20
CA PHE A 209 6.15 8.00 -9.47
C PHE A 209 7.25 7.05 -9.03
N TYR A 210 6.87 5.99 -8.33
CA TYR A 210 7.81 5.00 -7.87
C TYR A 210 7.32 3.59 -8.20
N LEU A 211 7.97 2.93 -9.15
CA LEU A 211 7.65 1.56 -9.56
C LEU A 211 8.50 0.57 -8.78
N ILE A 212 7.86 -0.42 -8.17
CA ILE A 212 8.53 -1.48 -7.40
C ILE A 212 8.26 -2.81 -8.05
N GLY A 213 9.31 -3.60 -8.23
CA GLY A 213 9.17 -4.97 -8.71
C GLY A 213 10.32 -5.87 -8.25
N ALA A 214 10.21 -7.14 -8.58
CA ALA A 214 11.33 -8.06 -8.58
C ALA A 214 12.04 -8.00 -9.93
N ASN A 215 13.01 -8.89 -10.15
CA ASN A 215 13.71 -9.01 -11.44
C ASN A 215 12.77 -9.15 -12.66
N GLY A 216 11.51 -9.53 -12.42
CA GLY A 216 10.46 -9.58 -13.43
C GLY A 216 10.13 -8.22 -14.05
N LEU A 217 10.17 -7.14 -13.28
CA LEU A 217 9.95 -5.78 -13.78
C LEU A 217 11.03 -5.38 -14.80
N GLN A 218 12.30 -5.58 -14.45
CA GLN A 218 13.42 -5.31 -15.36
C GLN A 218 13.34 -6.15 -16.63
N LYS A 219 13.17 -7.48 -16.49
CA LYS A 219 13.05 -8.40 -17.64
C LYS A 219 11.90 -8.01 -18.56
N ARG A 220 10.78 -7.56 -18.00
CA ARG A 220 9.62 -7.15 -18.77
C ARG A 220 9.88 -5.90 -19.59
N ILE A 221 10.42 -4.85 -18.97
CA ILE A 221 10.71 -3.58 -19.66
C ILE A 221 11.81 -3.77 -20.70
N GLU A 222 12.93 -4.40 -20.35
CA GLU A 222 14.03 -4.67 -21.28
C GLU A 222 13.61 -5.62 -22.43
N GLY A 223 12.76 -6.61 -22.14
CA GLY A 223 12.20 -7.50 -23.14
C GLY A 223 11.28 -6.77 -24.11
N ALA A 224 10.43 -5.88 -23.62
CA ALA A 224 9.54 -5.09 -24.46
C ALA A 224 10.32 -4.09 -25.35
N ILE A 225 11.37 -3.46 -24.82
CA ILE A 225 12.26 -2.58 -25.59
C ILE A 225 12.97 -3.38 -26.67
N ARG A 226 13.57 -4.52 -26.34
CA ARG A 226 14.25 -5.40 -27.30
C ARG A 226 13.32 -5.87 -28.42
N ASN A 227 12.06 -6.14 -28.09
CA ASN A 227 11.03 -6.52 -29.04
C ASN A 227 10.38 -5.31 -29.75
N ARG A 228 10.91 -4.11 -29.57
CA ARG A 228 10.38 -2.85 -30.14
C ARG A 228 8.89 -2.64 -29.87
N THR A 229 8.43 -3.06 -28.69
CA THR A 229 7.04 -2.84 -28.28
C THR A 229 6.80 -1.34 -28.10
N ASN A 230 5.82 -0.84 -28.84
CA ASN A 230 5.51 0.60 -28.88
C ASN A 230 5.35 1.21 -27.49
N GLY A 231 6.00 2.34 -27.26
CA GLY A 231 5.91 3.16 -26.06
C GLY A 231 6.77 2.73 -24.86
N PHE A 232 7.48 1.59 -24.93
CA PHE A 232 8.29 1.11 -23.80
C PHE A 232 9.63 1.83 -23.66
N GLU A 233 10.24 2.28 -24.75
CA GLU A 233 11.44 3.13 -24.68
C GLU A 233 11.13 4.44 -23.96
N GLU A 234 9.98 5.06 -24.30
CA GLU A 234 9.56 6.28 -23.64
C GLU A 234 9.17 6.03 -22.17
N VAL A 235 8.48 4.93 -21.84
CA VAL A 235 8.23 4.56 -20.44
C VAL A 235 9.55 4.46 -19.69
N PHE A 236 10.51 3.72 -20.21
CA PHE A 236 11.82 3.55 -19.57
C PHE A 236 12.55 4.88 -19.38
N SER A 237 12.55 5.73 -20.42
CA SER A 237 13.16 7.07 -20.38
C SER A 237 12.54 7.94 -19.27
N ARG A 238 11.21 8.01 -19.20
CA ARG A 238 10.48 8.84 -18.22
C ARG A 238 10.64 8.36 -16.78
N PHE A 239 10.81 7.06 -16.60
CA PHE A 239 11.03 6.47 -15.27
C PHE A 239 12.51 6.38 -14.88
N GLY A 240 13.37 7.25 -15.46
CA GLY A 240 14.74 7.47 -15.03
C GLY A 240 15.80 6.65 -15.76
N SER A 241 15.45 5.91 -16.82
CA SER A 241 16.36 5.14 -17.68
C SER A 241 17.29 4.16 -16.95
N ARG A 242 16.93 3.78 -15.73
CA ARG A 242 17.72 2.84 -14.91
C ARG A 242 16.84 2.12 -13.89
N PHE A 243 17.28 0.92 -13.51
CA PHE A 243 16.74 0.19 -12.38
C PHE A 243 17.64 0.40 -11.17
N THR A 244 17.04 0.85 -10.06
CA THR A 244 17.74 0.98 -8.78
C THR A 244 17.68 -0.34 -8.02
N THR A 245 18.70 -0.62 -7.21
CA THR A 245 18.78 -1.77 -6.31
C THR A 245 19.19 -1.28 -4.93
N VAL A 246 18.75 -1.94 -3.88
CA VAL A 246 19.16 -1.71 -2.50
C VAL A 246 20.15 -2.77 -2.05
N LEU A 247 19.97 -4.00 -2.53
CA LEU A 247 20.85 -5.10 -2.19
C LEU A 247 22.23 -4.93 -2.82
N PRO A 248 23.32 -5.29 -2.09
CA PRO A 248 24.66 -5.38 -2.65
C PRO A 248 24.69 -6.28 -3.90
N ARG A 249 25.60 -6.03 -4.81
CA ARG A 249 25.73 -6.86 -6.03
C ARG A 249 26.39 -8.21 -5.77
N ASN A 250 27.29 -8.28 -4.81
CA ASN A 250 28.00 -9.50 -4.43
C ASN A 250 27.09 -10.42 -3.60
N LEU A 251 27.02 -11.72 -3.95
CA LEU A 251 26.15 -12.69 -3.28
C LEU A 251 26.50 -12.91 -1.80
N ASN A 252 27.78 -12.85 -1.43
CA ASN A 252 28.19 -13.00 -0.03
C ASN A 252 27.79 -11.76 0.79
N GLU A 253 28.05 -10.57 0.26
CA GLU A 253 27.60 -9.31 0.87
C GLU A 253 26.09 -9.27 0.99
N GLN A 254 25.32 -9.80 0.01
CA GLN A 254 23.86 -9.92 0.11
C GLN A 254 23.45 -10.79 1.28
N LYS A 255 24.11 -11.92 1.51
CA LYS A 255 23.79 -12.81 2.64
C LYS A 255 24.03 -12.12 3.97
N ASP A 256 25.15 -11.43 4.14
CA ASP A 256 25.49 -10.72 5.35
C ASP A 256 24.54 -9.53 5.58
N PHE A 257 24.24 -8.78 4.53
CA PHE A 257 23.26 -7.70 4.55
C PHE A 257 21.87 -8.20 4.99
N MET A 258 21.36 -9.25 4.34
CA MET A 258 20.05 -9.83 4.65
C MET A 258 20.00 -10.43 6.06
N ARG A 259 21.11 -10.98 6.54
CA ARG A 259 21.23 -11.48 7.92
C ARG A 259 21.08 -10.33 8.92
N GLY A 260 21.75 -9.20 8.70
CA GLY A 260 21.63 -8.01 9.53
C GLY A 260 20.19 -7.46 9.56
N GLU A 261 19.55 -7.37 8.39
CA GLU A 261 18.14 -6.96 8.25
C GLU A 261 17.20 -7.89 9.05
N ALA A 262 17.38 -9.21 8.90
CA ALA A 262 16.55 -10.21 9.54
C ALA A 262 16.70 -10.21 11.08
N VAL A 263 17.93 -10.03 11.59
CA VAL A 263 18.20 -9.89 13.02
C VAL A 263 17.49 -8.65 13.59
N MET A 264 17.59 -7.51 12.89
CA MET A 264 16.93 -6.27 13.31
C MET A 264 15.41 -6.43 13.35
N VAL A 265 14.81 -7.02 12.30
CA VAL A 265 13.37 -7.29 12.23
C VAL A 265 12.91 -8.23 13.33
N ALA A 266 13.67 -9.30 13.60
CA ALA A 266 13.38 -10.26 14.64
C ALA A 266 13.39 -9.59 16.03
N HIS A 267 14.44 -8.84 16.31
CA HIS A 267 14.63 -8.16 17.60
C HIS A 267 13.50 -7.16 17.91
N VAL A 268 13.19 -6.26 16.96
CA VAL A 268 12.11 -5.27 17.11
C VAL A 268 10.75 -5.93 17.33
N ASN A 269 10.57 -7.15 16.80
CA ASN A 269 9.32 -7.90 16.95
C ASN A 269 9.34 -8.91 18.11
N GLY A 270 10.30 -8.80 19.04
CA GLY A 270 10.33 -9.57 20.28
C GLY A 270 10.73 -11.03 20.10
N PHE A 271 11.41 -11.39 19.00
CA PHE A 271 11.95 -12.72 18.80
C PHE A 271 13.26 -12.87 19.58
N LYS A 272 13.24 -13.63 20.67
CA LYS A 272 14.35 -13.73 21.62
C LYS A 272 15.25 -14.96 21.42
N ASP A 273 14.79 -15.96 20.68
CA ASP A 273 15.51 -17.23 20.48
C ASP A 273 16.58 -17.07 19.39
N ALA A 274 17.81 -16.77 19.83
CA ALA A 274 18.96 -16.57 18.94
C ALA A 274 19.36 -17.85 18.18
N GLU A 275 19.24 -19.03 18.78
CA GLU A 275 19.61 -20.30 18.13
C GLU A 275 18.60 -20.62 17.02
N LYS A 276 17.31 -20.44 17.31
CA LYS A 276 16.25 -20.63 16.32
C LYS A 276 16.38 -19.62 15.19
N LEU A 277 16.70 -18.35 15.48
CA LEU A 277 16.96 -17.33 14.49
C LEU A 277 18.12 -17.72 13.57
N ASN A 278 19.24 -18.18 14.14
CA ASN A 278 20.39 -18.64 13.35
C ASN A 278 20.05 -19.85 12.47
N ARG A 279 19.24 -20.79 12.94
CA ARG A 279 18.75 -21.93 12.15
C ARG A 279 17.85 -21.49 10.97
N ILE A 280 17.03 -20.47 11.15
CA ILE A 280 16.20 -19.89 10.07
C ILE A 280 17.13 -19.23 9.04
N LEU A 281 18.04 -18.38 9.51
CA LEU A 281 18.95 -17.62 8.65
C LEU A 281 19.97 -18.50 7.90
N SER A 282 20.24 -19.71 8.37
CA SER A 282 21.08 -20.68 7.63
C SER A 282 20.35 -21.31 6.45
N ARG A 283 19.02 -21.29 6.43
CA ARG A 283 18.18 -21.92 5.40
C ARG A 283 17.58 -20.93 4.41
N ASP A 284 17.11 -19.79 4.92
CA ASP A 284 16.37 -18.81 4.14
C ASP A 284 16.53 -17.39 4.73
N PHE A 285 16.88 -16.42 3.88
CA PHE A 285 17.03 -15.01 4.27
C PHE A 285 15.76 -14.18 4.00
N ASP A 286 14.60 -14.82 3.70
CA ASP A 286 13.36 -14.12 3.46
C ASP A 286 12.77 -13.57 4.77
N LEU A 287 12.56 -12.26 4.84
CA LEU A 287 11.93 -11.60 6.01
C LEU A 287 10.49 -12.11 6.28
N ARG A 288 9.83 -12.71 5.29
CA ARG A 288 8.53 -13.37 5.48
C ARG A 288 8.66 -14.60 6.38
N SER A 289 9.76 -15.34 6.28
CA SER A 289 10.06 -16.48 7.14
C SER A 289 10.28 -16.03 8.58
N ILE A 290 11.02 -14.94 8.79
CA ILE A 290 11.21 -14.33 10.11
C ILE A 290 9.86 -13.91 10.71
N ARG A 291 8.99 -13.25 9.91
CA ARG A 291 7.66 -12.87 10.38
C ARG A 291 6.82 -14.08 10.81
N ARG A 292 6.83 -15.15 10.03
CA ARG A 292 6.10 -16.39 10.38
C ARG A 292 6.56 -16.98 11.71
N GLU A 293 7.86 -17.05 11.91
CA GLU A 293 8.43 -17.64 13.14
C GLU A 293 8.27 -16.74 14.37
N ALA A 294 8.36 -15.42 14.21
CA ALA A 294 8.06 -14.48 15.29
C ALA A 294 6.59 -14.59 15.74
N ILE A 295 5.66 -14.76 14.81
CA ILE A 295 4.25 -15.00 15.15
C ILE A 295 4.07 -16.32 15.90
N LYS A 296 4.70 -17.42 15.46
CA LYS A 296 4.62 -18.72 16.14
C LYS A 296 5.21 -18.65 17.57
N SER A 297 6.32 -17.95 17.75
CA SER A 297 6.93 -17.78 19.07
C SER A 297 6.02 -17.03 20.05
N ARG A 298 5.27 -16.02 19.57
CA ARG A 298 4.29 -15.30 20.39
C ARG A 298 3.08 -16.14 20.79
N MET A 299 2.73 -17.16 19.97
CA MET A 299 1.60 -18.06 20.27
C MET A 299 1.99 -19.18 21.22
N ALA A 300 3.27 -19.45 21.41
CA ALA A 300 3.81 -20.48 22.29
C ALA A 300 4.23 -19.93 23.67
N ALA A 301 4.26 -18.61 23.83
CA ALA A 301 4.53 -17.91 25.09
C ALA A 301 3.23 -17.45 25.76
#